data_05e2d2de3693b980c32e0422b31ba165
#
_entry.id   05e2d2de3693b980c32e0422b31ba165
#
_cell.length_a   1.000
_cell.length_b   1.000
_cell.length_c   1.000
_cell.angle_alpha   90.00
_cell.angle_beta   90.00
_cell.angle_gamma   90.00
#
_symmetry.space_group_name_H-M   'P 1'
#
loop_
_entity.id
_entity.type
_entity.pdbx_description
1 polymer ?
#
loop_
_entity_poly.entity_id
_entity_poly.type
_entity_poly.pdbx_seq_one_letter_code
_entity_poly.pdbx_strand_id
1 'polypeptide(L)'
;MTIYSNRQFTAPEDEPTKAQTVEKPQDKSSESPPWLNELYIISWLIFFSLLGTLARVGVEAITQYPDAPVTSRVLWANLGGSFLMGFLIEDRNLFGLPPDLDPSPAKDDAPPEDSKLSATHLKFKKAIPLYIGLTTGFCGSFTSFSTYLQDAFLALTNALPTFSRTTAYRNARASASRSGGFSFEALIAVLILHPAVSLAGLRAGTHLAEFLRPVLPQQIFHTRLTVKVLNPLFVLVGFGCWIFGALFLTIFPPASGPSPVNWRARATIPLLFAPPGCIIRFYLAKYFNRPSRQNFPLGTFLANIFGTLVLGMAWDLLHARSVGASIAGGNACAILIGIQQGFCGCLTTVSTWVVELNGMNWRAAWIYGLASVGVALAGLVVIMGSMGWTIGFAEPALSTSGYMHEIDG
;
A
#
# COMPACT_ATOMS: atom_id res chain seq x y z
N MET A 1 55.43 44.38 -45.14
CA MET A 1 55.63 44.06 -46.55
C MET A 1 55.01 42.69 -46.69
N THR A 2 53.84 42.42 -47.31
CA THR A 2 53.33 42.74 -48.62
C THR A 2 51.78 42.58 -48.56
N ILE A 3 51.12 43.48 -49.20
CA ILE A 3 49.67 43.64 -49.44
C ILE A 3 49.22 42.64 -50.52
N TYR A 4 48.02 42.09 -50.41
CA TYR A 4 47.10 41.71 -51.51
C TYR A 4 45.76 41.35 -50.92
N SER A 5 44.78 42.09 -51.08
CA SER A 5 43.87 42.45 -52.15
C SER A 5 42.57 41.64 -52.14
N ASN A 6 41.46 42.39 -51.88
CA ASN A 6 40.07 42.06 -52.00
C ASN A 6 39.69 41.38 -53.32
N ARG A 7 38.87 40.31 -53.26
CA ARG A 7 37.78 40.09 -54.24
C ARG A 7 36.54 39.65 -53.53
N GLN A 8 35.52 40.50 -53.59
CA GLN A 8 34.12 40.16 -53.33
C GLN A 8 33.64 39.20 -54.41
N PHE A 9 33.10 38.08 -54.05
CA PHE A 9 32.19 37.26 -54.89
C PHE A 9 30.82 37.33 -54.23
N THR A 10 29.90 38.02 -54.89
CA THR A 10 28.46 37.96 -54.68
C THR A 10 27.96 36.64 -55.25
N ALA A 11 27.40 35.78 -54.40
CA ALA A 11 26.62 34.62 -54.80
C ALA A 11 25.12 34.97 -54.67
N PRO A 12 24.26 34.38 -55.52
CA PRO A 12 22.86 34.76 -55.61
C PRO A 12 22.05 34.30 -54.39
N GLU A 13 21.08 35.13 -54.01
CA GLU A 13 20.07 34.86 -53.01
C GLU A 13 19.20 33.68 -53.43
N ASP A 14 19.36 32.53 -52.76
CA ASP A 14 18.40 31.47 -52.84
C ASP A 14 17.30 31.71 -51.79
N GLU A 15 16.07 31.86 -52.24
CA GLU A 15 14.86 31.94 -51.44
C GLU A 15 14.76 30.70 -50.49
N PRO A 16 14.38 30.87 -49.22
CA PRO A 16 14.14 29.71 -48.34
C PRO A 16 12.83 29.06 -48.76
N THR A 17 12.94 27.89 -49.40
CA THR A 17 11.84 26.96 -49.63
C THR A 17 11.23 26.61 -48.27
N LYS A 18 10.01 27.14 -48.01
CA LYS A 18 9.19 26.74 -46.88
C LYS A 18 8.97 25.24 -46.91
N ALA A 19 9.73 24.51 -46.11
CA ALA A 19 9.40 23.14 -45.75
C ALA A 19 8.04 23.16 -45.08
N GLN A 20 7.01 22.75 -45.79
CA GLN A 20 5.72 22.43 -45.24
C GLN A 20 5.93 21.22 -44.32
N THR A 21 5.97 21.47 -42.99
CA THR A 21 5.83 20.45 -41.99
C THR A 21 4.43 19.88 -42.15
N VAL A 22 4.32 18.73 -42.79
CA VAL A 22 3.08 17.94 -42.84
C VAL A 22 2.89 17.44 -41.40
N GLU A 23 2.16 18.21 -40.59
CA GLU A 23 1.57 17.70 -39.38
C GLU A 23 0.65 16.55 -39.76
N LYS A 24 1.11 15.30 -39.50
CA LYS A 24 0.21 14.15 -39.51
C LYS A 24 -0.95 14.50 -38.57
N PRO A 25 -2.21 14.37 -39.02
CA PRO A 25 -3.35 14.54 -38.13
C PRO A 25 -3.20 13.50 -37.01
N GLN A 26 -2.89 13.96 -35.80
CA GLN A 26 -3.10 13.14 -34.62
C GLN A 26 -4.58 12.81 -34.59
N ASP A 27 -4.89 11.54 -34.73
CA ASP A 27 -6.24 11.01 -34.61
C ASP A 27 -6.72 11.20 -33.17
N LYS A 28 -7.30 12.38 -32.90
CA LYS A 28 -7.88 12.75 -31.60
C LYS A 28 -9.14 11.98 -31.27
N SER A 29 -9.53 11.00 -32.07
CA SER A 29 -10.83 10.32 -31.98
C SER A 29 -10.88 9.12 -31.04
N SER A 30 -9.80 8.76 -30.32
CA SER A 30 -9.80 7.56 -29.45
C SER A 30 -9.45 7.79 -27.97
N GLU A 31 -9.22 9.04 -27.52
CA GLU A 31 -9.02 9.29 -26.09
C GLU A 31 -10.37 9.30 -25.38
N SER A 32 -10.57 8.35 -24.49
CA SER A 32 -11.74 8.33 -23.60
C SER A 32 -11.77 9.63 -22.76
N PRO A 33 -12.95 10.21 -22.51
CA PRO A 33 -13.05 11.44 -21.75
C PRO A 33 -12.40 11.29 -20.36
N PRO A 34 -11.76 12.35 -19.82
CA PRO A 34 -10.99 12.27 -18.57
C PRO A 34 -11.76 11.68 -17.39
N TRP A 35 -13.05 11.99 -17.27
CA TRP A 35 -13.91 11.45 -16.20
C TRP A 35 -14.12 9.93 -16.31
N LEU A 36 -14.14 9.39 -17.52
CA LEU A 36 -14.29 7.95 -17.74
C LEU A 36 -13.04 7.19 -17.33
N ASN A 37 -11.86 7.72 -17.64
CA ASN A 37 -10.61 7.14 -17.18
C ASN A 37 -10.50 7.18 -15.64
N GLU A 38 -10.95 8.27 -15.01
CA GLU A 38 -11.00 8.37 -13.54
C GLU A 38 -11.96 7.32 -12.94
N LEU A 39 -13.12 7.10 -13.56
CA LEU A 39 -14.07 6.06 -13.15
C LEU A 39 -13.43 4.66 -13.23
N TYR A 40 -12.68 4.38 -14.29
CA TYR A 40 -11.96 3.11 -14.43
C TYR A 40 -10.90 2.95 -13.32
N ILE A 41 -10.11 4.00 -13.04
CA ILE A 41 -9.13 3.96 -11.95
C ILE A 41 -9.82 3.66 -10.61
N ILE A 42 -10.90 4.37 -10.28
CA ILE A 42 -11.64 4.18 -9.03
C ILE A 42 -12.19 2.74 -8.93
N SER A 43 -12.75 2.21 -10.00
CA SER A 43 -13.30 0.84 -10.00
C SER A 43 -12.23 -0.23 -9.77
N TRP A 44 -11.06 -0.09 -10.39
CA TRP A 44 -9.92 -0.97 -10.15
C TRP A 44 -9.36 -0.82 -8.73
N LEU A 45 -9.29 0.41 -8.19
CA LEU A 45 -8.89 0.65 -6.81
C LEU A 45 -9.84 0.00 -5.82
N ILE A 46 -11.17 0.11 -6.02
CA ILE A 46 -12.18 -0.56 -5.19
C ILE A 46 -11.94 -2.07 -5.21
N PHE A 47 -11.93 -2.69 -6.38
CA PHE A 47 -11.77 -4.14 -6.51
C PHE A 47 -10.49 -4.65 -5.85
N PHE A 48 -9.35 -4.04 -6.18
CA PHE A 48 -8.07 -4.49 -5.66
C PHE A 48 -7.84 -4.11 -4.19
N SER A 49 -8.50 -3.09 -3.67
CA SER A 49 -8.45 -2.83 -2.22
C SER A 49 -9.19 -3.90 -1.43
N LEU A 50 -10.32 -4.42 -1.95
CA LEU A 50 -11.02 -5.55 -1.35
C LEU A 50 -10.13 -6.80 -1.32
N LEU A 51 -9.50 -7.14 -2.46
CA LEU A 51 -8.60 -8.29 -2.56
C LEU A 51 -7.35 -8.13 -1.67
N GLY A 52 -6.74 -6.94 -1.67
CA GLY A 52 -5.57 -6.65 -0.82
C GLY A 52 -5.88 -6.77 0.67
N THR A 53 -7.06 -6.29 1.08
CA THR A 53 -7.52 -6.43 2.47
C THR A 53 -7.78 -7.88 2.83
N LEU A 54 -8.45 -8.65 1.97
CA LEU A 54 -8.65 -10.10 2.19
C LEU A 54 -7.34 -10.85 2.28
N ALA A 55 -6.39 -10.57 1.38
CA ALA A 55 -5.07 -11.18 1.39
C ALA A 55 -4.33 -10.86 2.70
N ARG A 56 -4.37 -9.60 3.18
CA ARG A 56 -3.75 -9.21 4.44
C ARG A 56 -4.37 -9.93 5.63
N VAL A 57 -5.70 -9.89 5.76
CA VAL A 57 -6.41 -10.57 6.86
C VAL A 57 -6.18 -12.08 6.79
N GLY A 58 -6.14 -12.67 5.59
CA GLY A 58 -5.84 -14.08 5.38
C GLY A 58 -4.42 -14.45 5.81
N VAL A 59 -3.41 -13.66 5.39
CA VAL A 59 -2.02 -13.87 5.80
C VAL A 59 -1.85 -13.70 7.31
N GLU A 60 -2.46 -12.68 7.90
CA GLU A 60 -2.48 -12.51 9.35
C GLU A 60 -3.07 -13.75 10.05
N ALA A 61 -4.17 -14.29 9.54
CA ALA A 61 -4.82 -15.45 10.15
C ALA A 61 -3.96 -16.73 10.10
N ILE A 62 -3.27 -17.00 8.99
CA ILE A 62 -2.44 -18.22 8.84
C ILE A 62 -1.06 -18.10 9.49
N THR A 63 -0.57 -16.89 9.75
CA THR A 63 0.75 -16.66 10.34
C THR A 63 0.72 -16.44 11.85
N GLN A 64 -0.48 -16.25 12.43
CA GLN A 64 -0.68 -16.11 13.87
C GLN A 64 -1.16 -17.45 14.48
N TYR A 65 -0.23 -18.31 14.78
CA TYR A 65 -0.49 -19.60 15.43
C TYR A 65 0.29 -19.70 16.75
N PRO A 66 -0.10 -20.63 17.66
CA PRO A 66 0.62 -20.85 18.90
C PRO A 66 2.11 -21.12 18.67
N ASP A 67 2.96 -20.41 19.40
CA ASP A 67 4.43 -20.48 19.31
C ASP A 67 5.00 -20.01 17.96
N ALA A 68 4.28 -19.17 17.23
CA ALA A 68 4.80 -18.54 16.02
C ALA A 68 6.08 -17.75 16.31
N PRO A 69 7.16 -17.92 15.51
CA PRO A 69 8.45 -17.26 15.76
C PRO A 69 8.38 -15.73 15.57
N VAL A 70 7.36 -15.24 14.87
CA VAL A 70 7.13 -13.81 14.62
C VAL A 70 5.77 -13.43 15.16
N THR A 71 5.76 -12.54 16.14
CA THR A 71 4.56 -12.07 16.83
C THR A 71 3.91 -10.86 16.15
N SER A 72 4.62 -10.17 15.25
CA SER A 72 4.07 -9.03 14.52
C SER A 72 3.09 -9.51 13.44
N ARG A 73 1.85 -9.02 13.50
CA ARG A 73 0.73 -9.49 12.69
C ARG A 73 0.90 -9.23 11.20
N VAL A 74 1.43 -8.05 10.85
CA VAL A 74 1.43 -7.57 9.47
C VAL A 74 2.78 -7.76 8.75
N LEU A 75 3.79 -8.36 9.40
CA LEU A 75 5.12 -8.50 8.83
C LEU A 75 5.13 -9.26 7.50
N TRP A 76 4.45 -10.39 7.45
CA TRP A 76 4.38 -11.24 6.25
C TRP A 76 3.58 -10.58 5.12
N ALA A 77 2.52 -9.86 5.45
CA ALA A 77 1.76 -9.09 4.48
C ALA A 77 2.58 -7.92 3.92
N ASN A 78 3.37 -7.24 4.77
CA ASN A 78 4.29 -6.18 4.35
C ASN A 78 5.41 -6.73 3.44
N LEU A 79 5.96 -7.92 3.74
CA LEU A 79 6.90 -8.62 2.87
C LEU A 79 6.25 -8.93 1.50
N GLY A 80 5.12 -9.62 1.50
CA GLY A 80 4.46 -10.09 0.28
C GLY A 80 3.97 -8.94 -0.60
N GLY A 81 3.39 -7.90 -0.01
CA GLY A 81 2.94 -6.72 -0.75
C GLY A 81 4.09 -5.90 -1.33
N SER A 82 5.21 -5.79 -0.61
CA SER A 82 6.42 -5.14 -1.12
C SER A 82 7.11 -5.96 -2.21
N PHE A 83 7.12 -7.28 -2.08
CA PHE A 83 7.62 -8.20 -3.11
C PHE A 83 6.84 -8.04 -4.42
N LEU A 84 5.51 -8.10 -4.37
CA LEU A 84 4.68 -7.91 -5.56
C LEU A 84 4.83 -6.50 -6.14
N MET A 85 4.95 -5.47 -5.30
CA MET A 85 5.21 -4.11 -5.74
C MET A 85 6.53 -4.01 -6.51
N GLY A 86 7.61 -4.64 -6.02
CA GLY A 86 8.91 -4.67 -6.68
C GLY A 86 8.82 -5.35 -8.05
N PHE A 87 8.13 -6.49 -8.13
CA PHE A 87 7.87 -7.17 -9.39
C PHE A 87 7.14 -6.28 -10.40
N LEU A 88 6.03 -5.66 -10.00
CA LEU A 88 5.23 -4.80 -10.87
C LEU A 88 5.98 -3.55 -11.36
N ILE A 89 6.85 -2.98 -10.54
CA ILE A 89 7.65 -1.82 -10.92
C ILE A 89 8.68 -2.19 -11.97
N GLU A 90 9.39 -3.30 -11.80
CA GLU A 90 10.46 -3.72 -12.70
C GLU A 90 9.95 -4.44 -13.95
N ASP A 91 8.78 -5.06 -13.91
CA ASP A 91 8.21 -5.72 -15.07
C ASP A 91 8.20 -4.80 -16.30
N ARG A 92 8.73 -5.27 -17.43
CA ARG A 92 8.77 -4.55 -18.70
C ARG A 92 7.96 -5.23 -19.79
N ASN A 93 7.43 -6.40 -19.51
CA ASN A 93 6.74 -7.23 -20.50
C ASN A 93 5.22 -7.14 -20.37
N LEU A 94 4.67 -7.44 -19.19
CA LEU A 94 3.23 -7.49 -18.98
C LEU A 94 2.55 -6.14 -19.26
N PHE A 95 3.22 -5.05 -18.82
CA PHE A 95 2.82 -3.66 -19.04
C PHE A 95 3.80 -2.96 -20.00
N GLY A 96 4.23 -3.65 -21.07
CA GLY A 96 5.21 -3.16 -22.03
C GLY A 96 4.76 -1.89 -22.75
N LEU A 97 5.72 -1.05 -23.15
CA LEU A 97 5.47 0.10 -24.03
C LEU A 97 4.97 -0.40 -25.39
N PRO A 98 3.98 0.26 -26.00
CA PRO A 98 3.65 0.03 -27.39
C PRO A 98 4.87 0.26 -28.30
N PRO A 99 5.03 -0.49 -29.40
CA PRO A 99 6.16 -0.33 -30.31
C PRO A 99 6.35 1.10 -30.84
N ASP A 100 5.24 1.84 -30.99
CA ASP A 100 5.24 3.23 -31.47
C ASP A 100 5.82 4.24 -30.44
N LEU A 101 5.88 3.86 -29.18
CA LEU A 101 6.39 4.68 -28.08
C LEU A 101 7.75 4.18 -27.55
N ASP A 102 8.18 3.00 -28.01
CA ASP A 102 9.50 2.50 -27.73
C ASP A 102 10.49 3.36 -28.53
N PRO A 103 11.42 4.08 -27.90
CA PRO A 103 12.48 4.76 -28.61
C PRO A 103 13.37 3.67 -29.22
N SER A 104 12.95 3.19 -30.39
CA SER A 104 13.77 2.34 -31.27
C SER A 104 15.15 2.98 -31.37
N PRO A 105 16.24 2.21 -31.42
CA PRO A 105 17.56 2.77 -31.56
C PRO A 105 17.55 3.70 -32.78
N ALA A 106 17.46 4.99 -32.53
CA ALA A 106 17.79 5.96 -33.54
C ALA A 106 19.17 5.57 -34.05
N LYS A 107 19.36 5.64 -35.35
CA LYS A 107 20.58 5.22 -36.07
C LYS A 107 21.89 5.90 -35.62
N ASP A 108 21.89 6.57 -34.51
CA ASP A 108 23.06 7.19 -33.91
C ASP A 108 23.54 6.32 -32.74
N ASP A 109 24.78 5.89 -32.82
CA ASP A 109 25.52 4.91 -32.03
C ASP A 109 25.66 5.18 -30.50
N ALA A 110 24.75 5.89 -29.87
CA ALA A 110 24.71 6.06 -28.42
C ALA A 110 23.66 5.14 -27.80
N PRO A 111 24.05 4.23 -26.88
CA PRO A 111 23.08 3.41 -26.15
C PRO A 111 22.13 4.36 -25.39
N PRO A 112 20.79 4.15 -25.46
CA PRO A 112 19.87 4.94 -24.66
C PRO A 112 20.24 4.78 -23.20
N GLU A 113 20.38 5.89 -22.47
CA GLU A 113 20.58 5.85 -21.02
C GLU A 113 19.44 5.02 -20.41
N ASP A 114 19.73 3.83 -19.90
CA ASP A 114 18.77 2.90 -19.30
C ASP A 114 17.85 3.58 -18.26
N SER A 115 18.33 4.61 -17.62
CA SER A 115 17.59 5.42 -16.65
C SER A 115 16.42 6.21 -17.28
N LYS A 116 16.61 6.79 -18.47
CA LYS A 116 15.57 7.56 -19.18
C LYS A 116 14.47 6.64 -19.71
N LEU A 117 14.87 5.50 -20.27
CA LEU A 117 13.94 4.48 -20.74
C LEU A 117 13.08 3.93 -19.61
N SER A 118 13.70 3.60 -18.47
CA SER A 118 13.01 3.13 -17.28
C SER A 118 12.02 4.16 -16.72
N ALA A 119 12.38 5.44 -16.70
CA ALA A 119 11.50 6.52 -16.26
C ALA A 119 10.30 6.71 -17.18
N THR A 120 10.50 6.61 -18.49
CA THR A 120 9.41 6.70 -19.51
C THR A 120 8.45 5.52 -19.37
N HIS A 121 8.97 4.31 -19.22
CA HIS A 121 8.21 3.10 -19.01
C HIS A 121 7.34 3.18 -17.75
N LEU A 122 7.90 3.67 -16.65
CA LEU A 122 7.17 3.84 -15.39
C LEU A 122 6.06 4.91 -15.50
N LYS A 123 6.30 6.00 -16.24
CA LYS A 123 5.27 7.02 -16.50
C LYS A 123 4.10 6.43 -17.30
N PHE A 124 4.40 5.63 -18.32
CA PHE A 124 3.38 4.94 -19.10
C PHE A 124 2.54 3.99 -18.25
N LYS A 125 3.18 3.12 -17.45
CA LYS A 125 2.46 2.20 -16.55
C LYS A 125 1.52 2.93 -15.60
N LYS A 126 1.95 4.06 -15.03
CA LYS A 126 1.15 4.88 -14.11
C LYS A 126 -0.09 5.51 -14.76
N ALA A 127 -0.24 5.46 -16.08
CA ALA A 127 -1.44 5.87 -16.79
C ALA A 127 -2.46 4.73 -16.97
N ILE A 128 -2.06 3.47 -16.75
CA ILE A 128 -2.92 2.28 -16.94
C ILE A 128 -3.76 2.04 -15.67
N PRO A 129 -5.11 2.07 -15.75
CA PRO A 129 -5.98 1.88 -14.58
C PRO A 129 -5.74 0.55 -13.85
N LEU A 130 -5.53 -0.55 -14.58
CA LEU A 130 -5.22 -1.86 -14.02
C LEU A 130 -3.89 -1.84 -13.23
N TYR A 131 -2.85 -1.18 -13.74
CA TYR A 131 -1.57 -1.05 -13.04
C TYR A 131 -1.71 -0.28 -11.73
N ILE A 132 -2.48 0.82 -11.75
CA ILE A 132 -2.83 1.59 -10.54
C ILE A 132 -3.61 0.72 -9.56
N GLY A 133 -4.57 -0.08 -10.04
CA GLY A 133 -5.31 -1.04 -9.23
C GLY A 133 -4.40 -2.05 -8.54
N LEU A 134 -3.47 -2.65 -9.25
CA LEU A 134 -2.53 -3.63 -8.69
C LEU A 134 -1.56 -3.00 -7.69
N THR A 135 -0.90 -1.90 -8.06
CA THR A 135 0.13 -1.27 -7.21
C THR A 135 -0.49 -0.50 -6.04
N THR A 136 -1.40 0.43 -6.34
CA THR A 136 -2.03 1.26 -5.31
C THR A 136 -3.18 0.50 -4.64
N GLY A 137 -4.06 -0.15 -5.39
CA GLY A 137 -5.18 -0.91 -4.84
C GLY A 137 -4.71 -2.12 -4.03
N PHE A 138 -4.12 -3.13 -4.69
CA PHE A 138 -3.75 -4.39 -4.04
C PHE A 138 -2.54 -4.25 -3.12
N CYS A 139 -1.34 -3.95 -3.66
CA CYS A 139 -0.13 -3.93 -2.85
C CYS A 139 -0.22 -2.93 -1.70
N GLY A 140 -0.82 -1.76 -1.96
CA GLY A 140 -0.99 -0.74 -0.94
C GLY A 140 -1.99 -1.11 0.15
N SER A 141 -3.02 -1.92 -0.12
CA SER A 141 -4.00 -2.40 0.87
C SER A 141 -3.61 -3.73 1.52
N PHE A 142 -2.74 -4.49 0.86
CA PHE A 142 -2.12 -5.69 1.42
C PHE A 142 -1.08 -5.35 2.48
N THR A 143 -0.32 -4.24 2.32
CA THR A 143 0.61 -3.72 3.33
C THR A 143 -0.08 -2.71 4.24
N SER A 144 0.39 -2.57 5.49
CA SER A 144 -0.15 -1.59 6.45
C SER A 144 0.95 -0.97 7.30
N PHE A 145 1.10 0.35 7.19
CA PHE A 145 2.02 1.13 8.02
C PHE A 145 1.45 1.37 9.43
N SER A 146 0.15 1.64 9.54
CA SER A 146 -0.50 1.87 10.82
C SER A 146 -0.46 0.65 11.74
N THR A 147 -0.70 -0.55 11.21
CA THR A 147 -0.59 -1.80 11.98
C THR A 147 0.85 -2.09 12.39
N TYR A 148 1.83 -1.78 11.54
CA TYR A 148 3.25 -1.87 11.87
C TYR A 148 3.59 -0.97 13.07
N LEU A 149 3.16 0.28 13.08
CA LEU A 149 3.42 1.21 14.19
C LEU A 149 2.63 0.84 15.44
N GLN A 150 1.42 0.29 15.29
CA GLN A 150 0.67 -0.28 16.42
C GLN A 150 1.44 -1.43 17.06
N ASP A 151 1.97 -2.35 16.28
CA ASP A 151 2.78 -3.46 16.79
C ASP A 151 4.06 -2.94 17.50
N ALA A 152 4.67 -1.88 16.98
CA ALA A 152 5.80 -1.22 17.64
C ALA A 152 5.42 -0.61 19.02
N PHE A 153 4.28 0.08 19.10
CA PHE A 153 3.76 0.60 20.36
C PHE A 153 3.41 -0.53 21.34
N LEU A 154 2.75 -1.59 20.89
CA LEU A 154 2.42 -2.75 21.71
C LEU A 154 3.67 -3.50 22.18
N ALA A 155 4.74 -3.53 21.38
CA ALA A 155 6.04 -4.06 21.79
C ALA A 155 6.65 -3.23 22.93
N LEU A 156 6.58 -1.91 22.85
CA LEU A 156 7.04 -0.99 23.90
C LEU A 156 6.29 -1.20 25.22
N THR A 157 4.98 -1.39 25.17
CA THR A 157 4.12 -1.55 26.34
C THR A 157 3.98 -2.99 26.83
N ASN A 158 4.71 -3.94 26.23
CA ASN A 158 4.61 -5.38 26.53
C ASN A 158 3.19 -5.97 26.29
N ALA A 159 2.43 -5.36 25.42
CA ALA A 159 1.05 -5.74 25.08
C ALA A 159 0.90 -6.45 23.73
N LEU A 160 2.02 -6.82 23.09
CA LEU A 160 1.96 -7.65 21.87
C LEU A 160 1.30 -9.00 22.17
N PRO A 161 0.32 -9.44 21.38
CA PRO A 161 -0.31 -10.73 21.55
C PRO A 161 0.74 -11.87 21.50
N THR A 162 0.76 -12.71 22.49
CA THR A 162 1.59 -13.91 22.51
C THR A 162 0.71 -15.13 22.47
N PHE A 163 0.85 -15.91 21.41
CA PHE A 163 0.11 -17.14 21.20
C PHE A 163 0.91 -18.29 21.82
N SER A 164 0.77 -18.54 23.14
CA SER A 164 1.39 -19.70 23.79
C SER A 164 0.36 -20.81 24.03
N ARG A 165 0.77 -22.07 23.78
CA ARG A 165 -0.05 -23.26 24.02
C ARG A 165 -0.39 -23.47 25.50
N THR A 166 0.50 -23.10 26.41
CA THR A 166 0.30 -23.36 27.84
C THR A 166 -0.31 -22.16 28.55
N THR A 167 -1.47 -22.38 29.20
CA THR A 167 -2.15 -21.39 30.02
C THR A 167 -1.24 -20.88 31.16
N ALA A 168 -0.42 -21.78 31.73
CA ALA A 168 0.56 -21.42 32.75
C ALA A 168 1.61 -20.43 32.25
N TYR A 169 2.13 -20.61 31.03
CA TYR A 169 3.09 -19.68 30.44
C TYR A 169 2.45 -18.33 30.11
N ARG A 170 1.20 -18.32 29.61
CA ARG A 170 0.43 -17.09 29.38
C ARG A 170 0.21 -16.31 30.67
N ASN A 171 -0.22 -16.99 31.74
CA ASN A 171 -0.47 -16.37 33.04
C ASN A 171 0.82 -15.85 33.68
N ALA A 172 1.91 -16.61 33.60
CA ALA A 172 3.22 -16.20 34.10
C ALA A 172 3.75 -14.96 33.35
N ARG A 173 3.55 -14.90 32.01
CA ARG A 173 4.01 -13.76 31.20
C ARG A 173 3.11 -12.53 31.35
N ALA A 174 1.80 -12.70 31.54
CA ALA A 174 0.88 -11.60 31.83
C ALA A 174 1.15 -10.97 33.20
N SER A 175 1.65 -11.77 34.17
CA SER A 175 2.02 -11.28 35.51
C SER A 175 3.48 -10.84 35.62
N ALA A 176 4.36 -11.22 34.70
CA ALA A 176 5.77 -10.82 34.75
C ALA A 176 5.96 -9.41 34.18
N SER A 177 6.30 -8.48 35.08
CA SER A 177 6.72 -7.15 34.65
C SER A 177 8.02 -7.27 33.85
N ARG A 178 8.01 -6.86 32.58
CA ARG A 178 9.19 -6.78 31.73
C ARG A 178 9.97 -5.51 32.06
N SER A 179 11.30 -5.61 32.17
CA SER A 179 12.12 -4.42 32.41
C SER A 179 11.99 -3.43 31.23
N GLY A 180 12.12 -2.13 31.53
CA GLY A 180 12.07 -1.08 30.50
C GLY A 180 13.10 -1.27 29.39
N GLY A 181 14.28 -1.85 29.68
CA GLY A 181 15.31 -2.17 28.71
C GLY A 181 14.84 -3.20 27.67
N PHE A 182 14.21 -4.28 28.08
CA PHE A 182 13.64 -5.27 27.16
C PHE A 182 12.44 -4.73 26.35
N SER A 183 11.66 -3.80 26.93
CA SER A 183 10.60 -3.13 26.20
C SER A 183 11.13 -2.22 25.10
N PHE A 184 12.22 -1.50 25.39
CA PHE A 184 12.91 -0.69 24.39
C PHE A 184 13.55 -1.54 23.29
N GLU A 185 14.21 -2.65 23.67
CA GLU A 185 14.76 -3.62 22.69
C GLU A 185 13.68 -4.16 21.75
N ALA A 186 12.52 -4.56 22.29
CA ALA A 186 11.41 -5.06 21.49
C ALA A 186 10.85 -3.99 20.54
N LEU A 187 10.76 -2.74 20.98
CA LEU A 187 10.40 -1.62 20.11
C LEU A 187 11.38 -1.49 18.95
N ILE A 188 12.69 -1.42 19.24
CA ILE A 188 13.73 -1.28 18.22
C ILE A 188 13.72 -2.47 17.24
N ALA A 189 13.51 -3.69 17.75
CA ALA A 189 13.41 -4.89 16.91
C ALA A 189 12.26 -4.75 15.89
N VAL A 190 11.06 -4.36 16.31
CA VAL A 190 9.92 -4.16 15.41
C VAL A 190 10.19 -3.01 14.42
N LEU A 191 10.77 -1.89 14.89
CA LEU A 191 11.08 -0.73 14.06
C LEU A 191 12.09 -1.03 12.94
N ILE A 192 13.06 -1.90 13.20
CA ILE A 192 14.07 -2.31 12.21
C ILE A 192 13.54 -3.42 11.30
N LEU A 193 12.85 -4.42 11.86
CA LEU A 193 12.45 -5.62 11.13
C LEU A 193 11.50 -5.31 9.98
N HIS A 194 10.48 -4.49 10.21
CA HIS A 194 9.49 -4.20 9.17
C HIS A 194 10.07 -3.51 7.92
N PRO A 195 10.78 -2.39 8.01
CA PRO A 195 11.37 -1.77 6.83
C PRO A 195 12.44 -2.66 6.18
N ALA A 196 13.26 -3.37 6.96
CA ALA A 196 14.30 -4.25 6.43
C ALA A 196 13.69 -5.40 5.60
N VAL A 197 12.69 -6.10 6.14
CA VAL A 197 12.01 -7.22 5.47
C VAL A 197 11.22 -6.71 4.25
N SER A 198 10.58 -5.56 4.35
CA SER A 198 9.83 -4.97 3.23
C SER A 198 10.75 -4.51 2.09
N LEU A 199 11.91 -3.92 2.40
CA LEU A 199 12.93 -3.58 1.40
C LEU A 199 13.54 -4.84 0.76
N ALA A 200 13.81 -5.88 1.55
CA ALA A 200 14.26 -7.17 1.03
C ALA A 200 13.21 -7.79 0.09
N GLY A 201 11.93 -7.75 0.47
CA GLY A 201 10.83 -8.17 -0.38
C GLY A 201 10.76 -7.40 -1.68
N LEU A 202 10.85 -6.06 -1.63
CA LEU A 202 10.87 -5.19 -2.81
C LEU A 202 11.99 -5.60 -3.78
N ARG A 203 13.22 -5.77 -3.27
CA ARG A 203 14.38 -6.19 -4.08
C ARG A 203 14.22 -7.60 -4.66
N ALA A 204 13.73 -8.55 -3.87
CA ALA A 204 13.46 -9.90 -4.35
C ALA A 204 12.41 -9.90 -5.48
N GLY A 205 11.37 -9.04 -5.37
CA GLY A 205 10.38 -8.85 -6.42
C GLY A 205 10.97 -8.28 -7.71
N THR A 206 11.86 -7.28 -7.64
CA THR A 206 12.57 -6.73 -8.81
C THR A 206 13.43 -7.79 -9.48
N HIS A 207 14.22 -8.55 -8.73
CA HIS A 207 15.02 -9.65 -9.27
C HIS A 207 14.19 -10.75 -9.93
N LEU A 208 13.02 -11.10 -9.36
CA LEU A 208 12.13 -12.05 -9.98
C LEU A 208 11.58 -11.55 -11.32
N ALA A 209 11.22 -10.26 -11.42
CA ALA A 209 10.75 -9.67 -12.67
C ALA A 209 11.85 -9.72 -13.76
N GLU A 210 13.09 -9.41 -13.41
CA GLU A 210 14.24 -9.51 -14.30
C GLU A 210 14.50 -10.96 -14.74
N PHE A 211 14.46 -11.90 -13.80
CA PHE A 211 14.65 -13.33 -14.09
C PHE A 211 13.58 -13.89 -15.04
N LEU A 212 12.32 -13.50 -14.83
CA LEU A 212 11.21 -13.97 -15.65
C LEU A 212 11.04 -13.20 -16.97
N ARG A 213 11.76 -12.09 -17.17
CA ARG A 213 11.66 -11.27 -18.38
C ARG A 213 11.69 -12.07 -19.70
N PRO A 214 12.60 -13.06 -19.92
CA PRO A 214 12.64 -13.80 -21.17
C PRO A 214 11.44 -14.73 -21.40
N VAL A 215 10.71 -15.09 -20.34
CA VAL A 215 9.58 -16.04 -20.38
C VAL A 215 8.24 -15.32 -20.39
N LEU A 216 8.17 -14.12 -19.81
CA LEU A 216 6.92 -13.36 -19.72
C LEU A 216 6.48 -12.85 -21.09
N PRO A 217 5.21 -13.09 -21.47
CA PRO A 217 4.66 -12.60 -22.73
C PRO A 217 4.56 -11.08 -22.72
N GLN A 218 4.75 -10.49 -23.92
CA GLN A 218 4.77 -9.03 -24.06
C GLN A 218 3.35 -8.46 -24.17
N GLN A 219 3.12 -7.30 -23.53
CA GLN A 219 1.96 -6.41 -23.71
C GLN A 219 0.58 -7.03 -23.43
N ILE A 220 0.47 -8.00 -22.52
CA ILE A 220 -0.83 -8.63 -22.22
C ILE A 220 -1.86 -7.61 -21.73
N PHE A 221 -1.44 -6.67 -20.89
CA PHE A 221 -2.36 -5.77 -20.18
C PHE A 221 -2.59 -4.40 -20.82
N HIS A 222 -2.04 -4.17 -22.01
CA HIS A 222 -2.33 -2.96 -22.81
C HIS A 222 -2.96 -3.29 -24.17
N THR A 223 -3.81 -4.31 -24.21
CA THR A 223 -4.52 -4.70 -25.41
C THR A 223 -5.82 -3.91 -25.57
N ARG A 224 -6.35 -3.87 -26.79
CA ARG A 224 -7.71 -3.34 -27.04
C ARG A 224 -8.77 -4.02 -26.17
N LEU A 225 -8.54 -5.27 -25.77
CA LEU A 225 -9.38 -6.03 -24.85
C LEU A 225 -9.41 -5.38 -23.45
N THR A 226 -8.25 -5.03 -22.89
CA THR A 226 -8.16 -4.40 -21.59
C THR A 226 -8.88 -3.05 -21.56
N VAL A 227 -8.65 -2.22 -22.57
CA VAL A 227 -9.24 -0.86 -22.60
C VAL A 227 -10.74 -0.92 -22.89
N LYS A 228 -11.20 -1.73 -23.88
CA LYS A 228 -12.59 -1.72 -24.35
C LYS A 228 -13.51 -2.67 -23.59
N VAL A 229 -12.97 -3.74 -22.99
CA VAL A 229 -13.80 -4.78 -22.34
C VAL A 229 -13.53 -4.84 -20.83
N LEU A 230 -12.26 -4.97 -20.41
CA LEU A 230 -11.97 -5.14 -18.97
C LEU A 230 -12.28 -3.88 -18.16
N ASN A 231 -11.91 -2.69 -18.62
CA ASN A 231 -12.18 -1.47 -17.86
C ASN A 231 -13.69 -1.26 -17.60
N PRO A 232 -14.60 -1.31 -18.60
CA PRO A 232 -16.04 -1.22 -18.35
C PRO A 232 -16.58 -2.35 -17.48
N LEU A 233 -16.10 -3.59 -17.69
CA LEU A 233 -16.48 -4.74 -16.88
C LEU A 233 -16.12 -4.54 -15.42
N PHE A 234 -14.94 -4.02 -15.13
CA PHE A 234 -14.49 -3.80 -13.76
C PHE A 234 -15.18 -2.62 -13.06
N VAL A 235 -15.86 -1.73 -13.78
CA VAL A 235 -16.81 -0.79 -13.15
C VAL A 235 -17.93 -1.58 -12.47
N LEU A 236 -18.52 -2.53 -13.17
CA LEU A 236 -19.60 -3.36 -12.60
C LEU A 236 -19.06 -4.28 -11.49
N VAL A 237 -17.92 -4.95 -11.73
CA VAL A 237 -17.34 -5.90 -10.77
C VAL A 237 -16.86 -5.18 -9.50
N GLY A 238 -16.13 -4.08 -9.62
CA GLY A 238 -15.60 -3.35 -8.46
C GLY A 238 -16.70 -2.80 -7.55
N PHE A 239 -17.60 -2.00 -8.11
CA PHE A 239 -18.73 -1.48 -7.35
C PHE A 239 -19.71 -2.58 -6.92
N GLY A 240 -19.96 -3.57 -7.80
CA GLY A 240 -20.82 -4.71 -7.49
C GLY A 240 -20.32 -5.54 -6.30
N CYS A 241 -19.04 -5.87 -6.24
CA CYS A 241 -18.45 -6.58 -5.10
C CYS A 241 -18.53 -5.77 -3.81
N TRP A 242 -18.31 -4.46 -3.87
CA TRP A 242 -18.39 -3.61 -2.69
C TRP A 242 -19.83 -3.47 -2.17
N ILE A 243 -20.80 -3.21 -3.05
CA ILE A 243 -22.22 -3.14 -2.72
C ILE A 243 -22.72 -4.49 -2.21
N PHE A 244 -22.34 -5.59 -2.88
CA PHE A 244 -22.68 -6.94 -2.43
C PHE A 244 -22.14 -7.23 -1.02
N GLY A 245 -20.89 -6.84 -0.73
CA GLY A 245 -20.31 -6.96 0.61
C GLY A 245 -21.10 -6.19 1.67
N ALA A 246 -21.54 -4.96 1.36
CA ALA A 246 -22.37 -4.16 2.24
C ALA A 246 -23.74 -4.81 2.47
N LEU A 247 -24.43 -5.23 1.42
CA LEU A 247 -25.73 -5.92 1.50
C LEU A 247 -25.61 -7.26 2.25
N PHE A 248 -24.54 -8.02 2.00
CA PHE A 248 -24.30 -9.29 2.70
C PHE A 248 -24.20 -9.08 4.22
N LEU A 249 -23.51 -8.04 4.67
CA LEU A 249 -23.39 -7.70 6.09
C LEU A 249 -24.71 -7.24 6.71
N THR A 250 -25.59 -6.59 5.96
CA THR A 250 -26.91 -6.16 6.46
C THR A 250 -27.90 -7.32 6.55
N ILE A 251 -27.86 -8.25 5.57
CA ILE A 251 -28.78 -9.41 5.51
C ILE A 251 -28.34 -10.51 6.46
N PHE A 252 -27.02 -10.73 6.57
CA PHE A 252 -26.41 -11.75 7.42
C PHE A 252 -25.47 -11.09 8.44
N PRO A 253 -26.01 -10.32 9.42
CA PRO A 253 -25.15 -9.69 10.42
C PRO A 253 -24.35 -10.76 11.15
N PRO A 254 -23.09 -10.47 11.51
CA PRO A 254 -22.32 -11.36 12.34
C PRO A 254 -23.05 -11.59 13.66
N ALA A 255 -23.13 -12.85 14.10
CA ALA A 255 -23.85 -13.20 15.32
C ALA A 255 -23.33 -12.39 16.52
N SER A 256 -24.23 -11.70 17.19
CA SER A 256 -23.98 -10.99 18.44
C SER A 256 -23.94 -12.03 19.58
N GLY A 257 -22.71 -12.40 20.00
CA GLY A 257 -22.51 -13.33 21.12
C GLY A 257 -21.03 -13.62 21.34
N PRO A 258 -20.65 -14.13 22.52
CA PRO A 258 -19.28 -14.52 22.84
C PRO A 258 -18.81 -15.78 22.12
N SER A 259 -19.39 -16.09 20.97
CA SER A 259 -18.97 -17.23 20.13
C SER A 259 -17.55 -17.05 19.63
N PRO A 260 -16.70 -18.09 19.71
CA PRO A 260 -15.35 -18.02 19.23
C PRO A 260 -15.36 -17.70 17.73
N VAL A 261 -14.70 -16.59 17.41
CA VAL A 261 -14.22 -16.26 16.08
C VAL A 261 -15.27 -16.32 14.98
N ASN A 262 -16.05 -15.28 14.90
CA ASN A 262 -16.74 -14.98 13.66
C ASN A 262 -15.71 -14.51 12.62
N TRP A 263 -14.93 -15.49 12.04
CA TRP A 263 -13.97 -15.23 10.96
C TRP A 263 -14.64 -14.45 9.84
N ARG A 264 -15.95 -14.67 9.63
CA ARG A 264 -16.79 -13.94 8.68
C ARG A 264 -16.82 -12.44 9.01
N ALA A 265 -17.04 -12.06 10.26
CA ALA A 265 -17.02 -10.66 10.68
C ALA A 265 -15.63 -10.04 10.50
N ARG A 266 -14.58 -10.76 10.90
CA ARG A 266 -13.18 -10.29 10.77
C ARG A 266 -12.74 -10.14 9.32
N ALA A 267 -13.27 -10.92 8.39
CA ALA A 267 -12.95 -10.85 6.98
C ALA A 267 -13.84 -9.83 6.24
N THR A 268 -15.15 -9.80 6.53
CA THR A 268 -16.11 -9.04 5.70
C THR A 268 -16.28 -7.58 6.14
N ILE A 269 -16.25 -7.29 7.45
CA ILE A 269 -16.43 -5.91 7.94
C ILE A 269 -15.31 -4.96 7.44
N PRO A 270 -14.02 -5.35 7.48
CA PRO A 270 -12.96 -4.53 6.89
C PRO A 270 -13.18 -4.18 5.42
N LEU A 271 -13.83 -5.06 4.63
CA LEU A 271 -14.07 -4.82 3.21
C LEU A 271 -14.97 -3.61 2.97
N LEU A 272 -15.92 -3.34 3.86
CA LEU A 272 -16.79 -2.17 3.73
C LEU A 272 -15.99 -0.86 3.78
N PHE A 273 -14.96 -0.82 4.62
CA PHE A 273 -14.14 0.36 4.90
C PHE A 273 -12.85 0.44 4.05
N ALA A 274 -12.50 -0.63 3.34
CA ALA A 274 -11.26 -0.70 2.56
C ALA A 274 -11.23 0.30 1.37
N PRO A 275 -12.27 0.38 0.50
CA PRO A 275 -12.23 1.26 -0.66
C PRO A 275 -12.09 2.75 -0.30
N PRO A 276 -12.82 3.33 0.67
CA PRO A 276 -12.62 4.71 1.07
C PRO A 276 -11.18 5.03 1.49
N GLY A 277 -10.55 4.16 2.31
CA GLY A 277 -9.15 4.33 2.71
C GLY A 277 -8.18 4.33 1.52
N CYS A 278 -8.35 3.38 0.60
CA CYS A 278 -7.54 3.27 -0.61
C CYS A 278 -7.71 4.48 -1.54
N ILE A 279 -8.94 4.94 -1.76
CA ILE A 279 -9.25 6.07 -2.64
C ILE A 279 -8.66 7.37 -2.07
N ILE A 280 -8.82 7.62 -0.77
CA ILE A 280 -8.23 8.79 -0.10
C ILE A 280 -6.72 8.78 -0.24
N ARG A 281 -6.05 7.64 -0.01
CA ARG A 281 -4.60 7.49 -0.20
C ARG A 281 -4.17 7.79 -1.63
N PHE A 282 -4.90 7.26 -2.62
CA PHE A 282 -4.62 7.54 -4.02
C PHE A 282 -4.66 9.04 -4.33
N TYR A 283 -5.69 9.74 -3.88
CA TYR A 283 -5.82 11.17 -4.12
C TYR A 283 -4.80 12.00 -3.33
N LEU A 284 -4.49 11.62 -2.09
CA LEU A 284 -3.41 12.26 -1.33
C LEU A 284 -2.08 12.14 -2.08
N ALA A 285 -1.73 10.95 -2.58
CA ALA A 285 -0.52 10.75 -3.36
C ALA A 285 -0.58 11.53 -4.70
N LYS A 286 -1.70 11.50 -5.41
CA LYS A 286 -1.89 12.20 -6.70
C LYS A 286 -1.70 13.71 -6.59
N TYR A 287 -2.21 14.34 -5.53
CA TYR A 287 -2.19 15.79 -5.39
C TYR A 287 -0.98 16.32 -4.62
N PHE A 288 -0.46 15.58 -3.65
CA PHE A 288 0.60 16.06 -2.76
C PHE A 288 1.99 15.48 -3.04
N ASN A 289 2.12 14.34 -3.74
CA ASN A 289 3.42 13.83 -4.17
C ASN A 289 3.86 14.50 -5.48
N ARG A 290 4.21 15.78 -5.44
CA ARG A 290 4.62 16.54 -6.64
C ARG A 290 6.05 16.19 -7.05
N PRO A 291 6.37 16.14 -8.37
CA PRO A 291 7.71 15.88 -8.87
C PRO A 291 8.77 16.89 -8.37
N SER A 292 8.36 18.14 -8.12
CA SER A 292 9.26 19.19 -7.59
C SER A 292 9.69 18.96 -6.13
N ARG A 293 9.03 18.07 -5.40
CA ARG A 293 9.36 17.68 -4.02
C ARG A 293 9.79 16.21 -3.95
N GLN A 294 10.64 15.77 -4.87
CA GLN A 294 11.13 14.37 -4.93
C GLN A 294 11.76 13.87 -3.63
N ASN A 295 12.21 14.77 -2.77
CA ASN A 295 12.86 14.42 -1.49
C ASN A 295 11.89 14.17 -0.33
N PHE A 296 10.58 14.46 -0.47
CA PHE A 296 9.60 14.22 0.60
C PHE A 296 8.18 14.01 0.02
N PRO A 297 7.73 12.76 -0.14
CA PRO A 297 6.39 12.42 -0.62
C PRO A 297 5.32 12.76 0.42
N LEU A 298 4.86 14.00 0.41
CA LEU A 298 3.95 14.51 1.43
C LEU A 298 2.61 13.77 1.45
N GLY A 299 2.11 13.34 0.29
CA GLY A 299 0.83 12.62 0.20
C GLY A 299 0.87 11.27 0.92
N THR A 300 1.92 10.47 0.68
CA THR A 300 2.13 9.19 1.38
C THR A 300 2.38 9.42 2.87
N PHE A 301 3.17 10.43 3.22
CA PHE A 301 3.40 10.82 4.61
C PHE A 301 2.08 11.12 5.34
N LEU A 302 1.25 12.02 4.79
CA LEU A 302 -0.03 12.40 5.39
C LEU A 302 -0.98 11.19 5.52
N ALA A 303 -1.06 10.34 4.49
CA ALA A 303 -1.87 9.14 4.53
C ALA A 303 -1.44 8.19 5.65
N ASN A 304 -0.14 7.96 5.80
CA ASN A 304 0.42 7.10 6.84
C ASN A 304 0.22 7.68 8.25
N ILE A 305 0.49 8.98 8.44
CA ILE A 305 0.28 9.63 9.75
C ILE A 305 -1.20 9.63 10.13
N PHE A 306 -2.06 10.17 9.26
CA PHE A 306 -3.49 10.28 9.55
C PHE A 306 -4.13 8.91 9.82
N GLY A 307 -3.84 7.90 8.96
CA GLY A 307 -4.37 6.55 9.16
C GLY A 307 -3.85 5.90 10.45
N THR A 308 -2.62 6.19 10.88
CA THR A 308 -2.08 5.68 12.16
C THR A 308 -2.76 6.32 13.35
N LEU A 309 -3.00 7.65 13.32
CA LEU A 309 -3.71 8.34 14.40
C LEU A 309 -5.16 7.85 14.52
N VAL A 310 -5.87 7.70 13.41
CA VAL A 310 -7.25 7.15 13.40
C VAL A 310 -7.26 5.73 13.94
N LEU A 311 -6.26 4.90 13.60
CA LEU A 311 -6.13 3.55 14.15
C LEU A 311 -5.94 3.58 15.66
N GLY A 312 -5.08 4.46 16.18
CA GLY A 312 -4.87 4.62 17.63
C GLY A 312 -6.15 5.02 18.36
N MET A 313 -6.90 5.99 17.83
CA MET A 313 -8.21 6.40 18.40
C MET A 313 -9.23 5.26 18.38
N ALA A 314 -9.33 4.51 17.27
CA ALA A 314 -10.23 3.37 17.17
C ALA A 314 -9.83 2.23 18.12
N TRP A 315 -8.51 2.06 18.36
CA TRP A 315 -8.00 1.11 19.34
C TRP A 315 -8.40 1.50 20.76
N ASP A 316 -8.22 2.74 21.14
CA ASP A 316 -8.59 3.23 22.48
C ASP A 316 -10.08 3.07 22.74
N LEU A 317 -10.92 3.44 21.77
CA LEU A 317 -12.37 3.23 21.86
C LEU A 317 -12.73 1.74 22.03
N LEU A 318 -12.04 0.85 21.36
CA LEU A 318 -12.27 -0.60 21.43
C LEU A 318 -11.89 -1.19 22.81
N HIS A 319 -10.86 -0.60 23.49
CA HIS A 319 -10.30 -1.08 24.75
C HIS A 319 -10.72 -0.22 25.97
N ALA A 320 -11.58 0.79 25.78
CA ALA A 320 -12.09 1.62 26.86
C ALA A 320 -13.10 0.85 27.73
N ARG A 321 -12.88 0.79 29.04
CA ARG A 321 -13.75 0.05 29.98
C ARG A 321 -15.21 0.52 29.99
N SER A 322 -15.44 1.84 29.85
CA SER A 322 -16.79 2.42 29.79
C SER A 322 -17.54 2.08 28.52
N VAL A 323 -16.83 1.97 27.42
CA VAL A 323 -17.39 1.68 26.09
C VAL A 323 -17.71 0.20 25.95
N GLY A 324 -16.89 -0.70 26.51
CA GLY A 324 -17.12 -2.14 26.51
C GLY A 324 -18.45 -2.54 27.19
N ALA A 325 -18.86 -1.85 28.24
CA ALA A 325 -20.11 -2.10 28.95
C ALA A 325 -21.35 -1.48 28.25
N SER A 326 -21.19 -0.31 27.62
CA SER A 326 -22.32 0.42 26.98
C SER A 326 -22.49 0.07 25.50
N ILE A 327 -21.43 -0.35 24.81
CA ILE A 327 -21.47 -0.78 23.40
C ILE A 327 -21.48 -2.32 23.31
N ALA A 328 -21.98 -3.01 24.32
CA ALA A 328 -22.18 -4.46 24.34
C ALA A 328 -23.13 -4.99 23.22
N GLY A 329 -23.69 -4.12 22.40
CA GLY A 329 -24.20 -4.47 21.07
C GLY A 329 -23.01 -4.67 20.12
N GLY A 330 -22.68 -5.92 19.78
CA GLY A 330 -21.50 -6.34 18.98
C GLY A 330 -21.20 -5.56 17.69
N ASN A 331 -22.10 -4.71 17.24
CA ASN A 331 -21.95 -3.91 16.01
C ASN A 331 -20.90 -2.79 16.14
N ALA A 332 -20.76 -2.12 17.30
CA ALA A 332 -19.80 -1.04 17.45
C ALA A 332 -18.36 -1.54 17.51
N CYS A 333 -18.11 -2.65 18.21
CA CYS A 333 -16.80 -3.31 18.19
C CYS A 333 -16.44 -3.75 16.77
N ALA A 334 -17.40 -4.32 16.03
CA ALA A 334 -17.21 -4.75 14.66
C ALA A 334 -16.87 -3.58 13.73
N ILE A 335 -17.54 -2.43 13.87
CA ILE A 335 -17.27 -1.21 13.11
C ILE A 335 -15.85 -0.69 13.43
N LEU A 336 -15.45 -0.63 14.70
CA LEU A 336 -14.10 -0.19 15.09
C LEU A 336 -13.00 -1.09 14.53
N ILE A 337 -13.20 -2.42 14.51
CA ILE A 337 -12.30 -3.37 13.84
C ILE A 337 -12.29 -3.10 12.33
N GLY A 338 -13.45 -2.85 11.73
CA GLY A 338 -13.56 -2.48 10.31
C GLY A 338 -12.80 -1.21 9.96
N ILE A 339 -12.87 -0.20 10.81
CA ILE A 339 -12.11 1.05 10.65
C ILE A 339 -10.61 0.76 10.76
N GLN A 340 -10.16 0.01 11.76
CA GLN A 340 -8.74 -0.29 11.94
C GLN A 340 -8.20 -1.13 10.77
N GLN A 341 -8.82 -2.26 10.49
CA GLN A 341 -8.35 -3.22 9.47
C GLN A 341 -8.72 -2.80 8.05
N GLY A 342 -9.89 -2.23 7.82
CA GLY A 342 -10.34 -1.78 6.50
C GLY A 342 -9.78 -0.41 6.15
N PHE A 343 -10.32 0.64 6.78
CA PHE A 343 -9.99 2.02 6.45
C PHE A 343 -8.53 2.37 6.69
N CYS A 344 -8.05 2.24 7.94
CA CYS A 344 -6.67 2.58 8.28
C CYS A 344 -5.65 1.67 7.58
N GLY A 345 -5.96 0.36 7.49
CA GLY A 345 -5.12 -0.60 6.80
C GLY A 345 -4.96 -0.33 5.30
N CYS A 346 -5.97 0.24 4.62
CA CYS A 346 -5.90 0.62 3.22
C CYS A 346 -5.46 2.05 2.99
N LEU A 347 -5.69 2.95 3.94
CA LEU A 347 -5.21 4.32 3.89
C LEU A 347 -3.69 4.39 4.06
N THR A 348 -3.13 3.58 4.96
CA THR A 348 -1.68 3.49 5.19
C THR A 348 -1.04 2.40 4.33
N THR A 349 0.25 2.56 4.03
CA THR A 349 0.97 1.61 3.17
C THR A 349 2.46 1.56 3.50
N VAL A 350 3.02 0.35 3.52
CA VAL A 350 4.46 0.12 3.60
C VAL A 350 5.06 -0.06 2.21
N SER A 351 4.38 -0.76 1.29
CA SER A 351 4.93 -1.05 -0.04
C SER A 351 5.28 0.22 -0.83
N THR A 352 4.39 1.22 -0.85
CA THR A 352 4.67 2.52 -1.49
C THR A 352 5.77 3.28 -0.75
N TRP A 353 5.72 3.28 0.58
CA TRP A 353 6.71 3.95 1.43
C TRP A 353 8.13 3.42 1.20
N VAL A 354 8.34 2.09 1.11
CA VAL A 354 9.67 1.51 0.84
C VAL A 354 10.13 1.74 -0.60
N VAL A 355 9.22 1.81 -1.57
CA VAL A 355 9.55 2.23 -2.94
C VAL A 355 10.08 3.66 -2.98
N GLU A 356 9.42 4.56 -2.27
CA GLU A 356 9.82 5.96 -2.15
C GLU A 356 11.20 6.08 -1.46
N LEU A 357 11.40 5.38 -0.34
CA LEU A 357 12.69 5.32 0.35
C LEU A 357 13.83 4.81 -0.56
N ASN A 358 13.54 3.74 -1.32
CA ASN A 358 14.52 3.15 -2.23
C ASN A 358 14.85 4.04 -3.43
N GLY A 359 13.94 4.91 -3.84
CA GLY A 359 14.13 5.85 -4.96
C GLY A 359 14.80 7.17 -4.60
N MET A 360 14.99 7.46 -3.30
CA MET A 360 15.58 8.71 -2.82
C MET A 360 17.09 8.61 -2.61
N ASN A 361 17.76 9.78 -2.56
CA ASN A 361 19.11 9.85 -2.02
C ASN A 361 19.09 9.49 -0.52
N TRP A 362 20.20 8.97 0.01
CA TRP A 362 20.30 8.42 1.36
C TRP A 362 19.88 9.42 2.47
N ARG A 363 20.21 10.71 2.34
CA ARG A 363 19.84 11.75 3.33
C ARG A 363 18.34 11.98 3.36
N ALA A 364 17.71 12.14 2.19
CA ALA A 364 16.26 12.32 2.10
C ALA A 364 15.52 11.08 2.58
N ALA A 365 15.99 9.87 2.23
CA ALA A 365 15.42 8.62 2.69
C ALA A 365 15.42 8.50 4.21
N TRP A 366 16.54 8.82 4.88
CA TRP A 366 16.60 8.83 6.34
C TRP A 366 15.68 9.88 6.97
N ILE A 367 15.67 11.11 6.46
CA ILE A 367 14.79 12.17 6.97
C ILE A 367 13.33 11.76 6.81
N TYR A 368 12.93 11.31 5.64
CA TYR A 368 11.55 10.90 5.36
C TYR A 368 11.15 9.66 6.17
N GLY A 369 12.01 8.66 6.24
CA GLY A 369 11.77 7.43 7.00
C GLY A 369 11.63 7.68 8.50
N LEU A 370 12.59 8.39 9.10
CA LEU A 370 12.57 8.72 10.53
C LEU A 370 11.41 9.66 10.87
N ALA A 371 11.11 10.66 10.03
CA ALA A 371 9.97 11.53 10.23
C ALA A 371 8.64 10.75 10.19
N SER A 372 8.48 9.84 9.22
CA SER A 372 7.27 9.02 9.10
C SER A 372 7.06 8.14 10.33
N VAL A 373 8.09 7.42 10.75
CA VAL A 373 8.03 6.53 11.93
C VAL A 373 7.90 7.33 13.22
N GLY A 374 8.74 8.36 13.39
CA GLY A 374 8.79 9.15 14.62
C GLY A 374 7.49 9.91 14.90
N VAL A 375 6.93 10.59 13.90
CA VAL A 375 5.67 11.34 14.07
C VAL A 375 4.50 10.39 14.32
N ALA A 376 4.41 9.28 13.59
CA ALA A 376 3.34 8.32 13.77
C ALA A 376 3.42 7.62 15.14
N LEU A 377 4.62 7.20 15.57
CA LEU A 377 4.81 6.57 16.87
C LEU A 377 4.55 7.56 18.02
N ALA A 378 5.03 8.80 17.91
CA ALA A 378 4.72 9.84 18.89
C ALA A 378 3.21 10.07 19.02
N GLY A 379 2.48 10.09 17.89
CA GLY A 379 1.03 10.18 17.90
C GLY A 379 0.35 9.01 18.61
N LEU A 380 0.81 7.76 18.37
CA LEU A 380 0.31 6.59 19.10
C LEU A 380 0.65 6.62 20.60
N VAL A 381 1.84 7.10 20.97
CA VAL A 381 2.22 7.28 22.38
C VAL A 381 1.29 8.28 23.07
N VAL A 382 0.93 9.39 22.41
CA VAL A 382 -0.01 10.35 22.96
C VAL A 382 -1.42 9.77 23.05
N ILE A 383 -1.92 9.10 22.06
CA ILE A 383 -3.29 8.56 22.01
C ILE A 383 -3.37 7.31 22.89
N MET A 384 -2.77 6.21 22.47
CA MET A 384 -2.88 4.92 23.15
C MET A 384 -2.15 4.91 24.51
N GLY A 385 -1.02 5.61 24.61
CA GLY A 385 -0.26 5.71 25.85
C GLY A 385 -1.02 6.47 26.94
N SER A 386 -1.72 7.55 26.61
CA SER A 386 -2.51 8.29 27.58
C SER A 386 -3.57 7.42 28.26
N MET A 387 -4.28 6.59 27.48
CA MET A 387 -5.26 5.66 28.04
C MET A 387 -4.59 4.46 28.73
N GLY A 388 -3.60 3.86 28.11
CA GLY A 388 -2.95 2.66 28.63
C GLY A 388 -2.25 2.87 29.97
N TRP A 389 -1.62 4.03 30.16
CA TRP A 389 -0.89 4.36 31.41
C TRP A 389 -1.74 5.00 32.51
N THR A 390 -2.96 5.49 32.19
CA THR A 390 -3.86 6.09 33.20
C THR A 390 -4.93 5.10 33.65
N ILE A 391 -5.72 4.56 32.73
CA ILE A 391 -6.90 3.73 33.03
C ILE A 391 -6.58 2.25 32.79
N GLY A 392 -5.58 1.94 31.96
CA GLY A 392 -5.29 0.61 31.45
C GLY A 392 -6.26 0.17 30.35
N PHE A 393 -5.80 -0.76 29.50
CA PHE A 393 -6.62 -1.37 28.48
C PHE A 393 -7.52 -2.45 29.06
N ALA A 394 -8.80 -2.45 28.68
CA ALA A 394 -9.71 -3.57 28.93
C ALA A 394 -9.64 -4.58 27.76
N GLU A 395 -9.92 -5.85 28.04
CA GLU A 395 -10.10 -6.81 26.96
C GLU A 395 -11.36 -6.45 26.16
N PRO A 396 -11.27 -6.37 24.80
CA PRO A 396 -12.45 -6.10 23.98
C PRO A 396 -13.46 -7.24 24.08
N ALA A 397 -14.74 -6.92 24.02
CA ALA A 397 -15.83 -7.89 24.08
C ALA A 397 -15.78 -8.98 23.01
N LEU A 398 -15.05 -8.73 21.90
CA LEU A 398 -14.72 -9.68 20.84
C LEU A 398 -13.27 -10.21 20.98
N SER A 399 -12.84 -10.50 22.22
CA SER A 399 -11.48 -10.97 22.45
C SER A 399 -11.20 -12.28 21.71
N THR A 400 -9.98 -12.40 21.22
CA THR A 400 -9.46 -13.57 20.49
C THR A 400 -9.30 -14.83 21.34
N SER A 401 -9.74 -14.82 22.59
CA SER A 401 -9.66 -15.91 23.55
C SER A 401 -10.39 -17.19 23.08
N GLY A 402 -11.30 -17.08 22.10
CA GLY A 402 -12.03 -18.24 21.57
C GLY A 402 -11.24 -19.17 20.66
N TYR A 403 -10.03 -18.82 20.21
CA TYR A 403 -9.25 -19.70 19.32
C TYR A 403 -8.68 -20.94 19.98
N MET A 404 -8.74 -21.05 21.31
CA MET A 404 -8.02 -22.11 22.03
C MET A 404 -8.90 -23.17 22.68
N HIS A 405 -10.22 -23.06 22.64
CA HIS A 405 -11.08 -24.11 23.20
C HIS A 405 -11.49 -25.20 22.23
N GLU A 406 -11.28 -25.00 20.92
CA GLU A 406 -11.73 -25.98 19.90
C GLU A 406 -10.65 -26.96 19.42
N ILE A 407 -9.40 -26.81 19.90
CA ILE A 407 -8.29 -27.71 19.52
C ILE A 407 -8.06 -28.80 20.59
N ASP A 408 -8.65 -28.68 21.77
CA ASP A 408 -8.53 -29.62 22.87
C ASP A 408 -9.79 -30.56 23.02
N GLY A 409 -10.65 -30.62 22.00
CA GLY A 409 -11.81 -31.50 21.95
C GLY A 409 -11.63 -32.67 20.98
#